data_6d3015fe3769a14ef8e14bca617b07bd
#
_entry.id   6d3015fe3769a14ef8e14bca617b07bd
#
_cell.length_a   1.000
_cell.length_b   1.000
_cell.length_c   1.000
_cell.angle_alpha   90.00
_cell.angle_beta   90.00
_cell.angle_gamma   90.00
#
_symmetry.space_group_name_H-M   'P 1'
#
loop_
_entity.id
_entity.type
_entity.pdbx_description
1 polymer ?
#
loop_
_entity_poly.entity_id
_entity_poly.type
_entity_poly.pdbx_seq_one_letter_code
_entity_poly.pdbx_strand_id
1 'polypeptide(L)'
;MSVIRLQGETEKWKGLYYQLDSGDEPIGVGGMGQVFKGTCVNEHTGATRPVAIKFMFDDLPPHAIERARREASIQLRNDNLVEMLGFIEIAERTQYGDVKMHYHVVSELLTGVSLSDLMEGKTTDRDGVGVPFAEKLLADYQNDSEHFARTVVMNILSGLMALHDAGYIHRDIDPSNIMITQDGHIKLIDFGIAKQMNTLTTNDKGLTVAGKFLGKPEYAAPELVLGDIRHQNQTTDIYAMGILLYQCIVGHTPFEGPRHEILEQQLKTKLPLSAVHN
;
A
#
# COMPACT_ATOMS: atom_id res chain seq x y z
N MET A 1 -28.00 10.29 -11.89
CA MET A 1 -26.87 9.41 -11.53
C MET A 1 -27.41 8.42 -10.52
N SER A 2 -27.13 7.14 -10.66
CA SER A 2 -27.57 6.13 -9.70
C SER A 2 -26.49 5.95 -8.64
N VAL A 3 -26.90 5.87 -7.37
CA VAL A 3 -26.00 5.60 -6.26
C VAL A 3 -25.85 4.10 -6.08
N ILE A 4 -24.62 3.61 -6.07
CA ILE A 4 -24.29 2.23 -5.70
C ILE A 4 -24.20 2.18 -4.17
N ARG A 5 -24.97 1.32 -3.54
CA ARG A 5 -24.90 1.03 -2.11
C ARG A 5 -24.27 -0.33 -1.87
N LEU A 6 -23.25 -0.37 -1.05
CA LEU A 6 -22.53 -1.58 -0.65
C LEU A 6 -22.78 -1.83 0.84
N GLN A 7 -23.31 -3.00 1.18
CA GLN A 7 -23.58 -3.39 2.54
C GLN A 7 -23.56 -4.93 2.64
N GLY A 8 -22.51 -5.48 3.21
CA GLY A 8 -22.40 -6.89 3.54
C GLY A 8 -23.09 -7.21 4.89
N GLU A 9 -23.06 -8.45 5.31
CA GLU A 9 -23.69 -8.87 6.57
C GLU A 9 -23.02 -8.21 7.80
N THR A 10 -21.70 -8.08 7.77
CA THR A 10 -20.95 -7.40 8.85
C THR A 10 -21.33 -5.93 8.97
N GLU A 11 -21.50 -5.24 7.85
CA GLU A 11 -21.89 -3.82 7.80
C GLU A 11 -23.31 -3.63 8.30
N LYS A 12 -24.25 -4.49 7.91
CA LYS A 12 -25.63 -4.49 8.45
C LYS A 12 -25.64 -4.62 9.96
N TRP A 13 -24.84 -5.53 10.51
CA TRP A 13 -24.71 -5.73 11.95
C TRP A 13 -24.18 -4.49 12.68
N LYS A 14 -23.27 -3.75 12.05
CA LYS A 14 -22.68 -2.50 12.59
C LYS A 14 -23.56 -1.26 12.32
N GLY A 15 -24.65 -1.39 11.57
CA GLY A 15 -25.45 -0.25 11.09
C GLY A 15 -24.68 0.68 10.17
N LEU A 16 -23.81 0.12 9.33
CA LEU A 16 -22.99 0.85 8.37
C LEU A 16 -23.33 0.46 6.95
N TYR A 17 -23.19 1.38 6.01
CA TYR A 17 -23.11 1.08 4.59
C TYR A 17 -22.16 2.03 3.89
N TYR A 18 -21.75 1.66 2.70
CA TYR A 18 -20.91 2.48 1.85
C TYR A 18 -21.67 2.83 0.57
N GLN A 19 -21.43 4.05 0.08
CA GLN A 19 -22.06 4.51 -1.15
C GLN A 19 -21.08 5.29 -2.02
N LEU A 20 -21.28 5.22 -3.33
CA LEU A 20 -20.58 5.97 -4.35
C LEU A 20 -21.49 6.21 -5.54
N ASP A 21 -21.16 7.19 -6.38
CA ASP A 21 -21.88 7.43 -7.63
C ASP A 21 -21.45 6.42 -8.71
N SER A 22 -22.42 5.86 -9.44
CA SER A 22 -22.14 4.90 -10.52
C SER A 22 -21.42 5.50 -11.73
N GLY A 23 -21.36 6.84 -11.81
CA GLY A 23 -20.70 7.59 -12.87
C GLY A 23 -19.29 8.06 -12.48
N ASP A 24 -18.83 7.77 -11.26
CA ASP A 24 -17.52 8.19 -10.82
C ASP A 24 -16.40 7.44 -11.56
N GLU A 25 -15.37 8.18 -11.95
CA GLU A 25 -14.14 7.60 -12.47
C GLU A 25 -13.29 7.01 -11.32
N PRO A 26 -12.60 5.89 -11.55
CA PRO A 26 -11.75 5.30 -10.53
C PRO A 26 -10.60 6.25 -10.18
N ILE A 27 -10.32 6.36 -8.88
CA ILE A 27 -9.18 7.13 -8.37
C ILE A 27 -7.85 6.35 -8.46
N GLY A 28 -7.90 5.08 -8.75
CA GLY A 28 -6.73 4.22 -8.97
C GLY A 28 -7.14 2.91 -9.60
N VAL A 29 -6.22 2.34 -10.40
CA VAL A 29 -6.39 1.02 -11.01
C VAL A 29 -5.13 0.22 -10.74
N GLY A 30 -5.29 -0.99 -10.20
CA GLY A 30 -4.19 -1.90 -9.90
C GLY A 30 -4.47 -3.32 -10.38
N GLY A 31 -3.53 -4.23 -10.18
CA GLY A 31 -3.65 -5.63 -10.62
C GLY A 31 -4.78 -6.43 -9.95
N MET A 32 -5.35 -5.93 -8.86
CA MET A 32 -6.39 -6.62 -8.10
C MET A 32 -7.76 -5.94 -8.19
N GLY A 33 -7.86 -4.75 -8.78
CA GLY A 33 -9.12 -4.02 -8.84
C GLY A 33 -8.97 -2.54 -9.12
N GLN A 34 -10.10 -1.84 -9.00
CA GLN A 34 -10.22 -0.40 -9.19
C GLN A 34 -10.63 0.25 -7.87
N VAL A 35 -10.07 1.41 -7.57
CA VAL A 35 -10.36 2.17 -6.35
C VAL A 35 -11.22 3.38 -6.69
N PHE A 36 -12.29 3.59 -5.94
CA PHE A 36 -13.21 4.71 -6.09
C PHE A 36 -13.30 5.53 -4.81
N LYS A 37 -13.62 6.83 -4.95
CA LYS A 37 -14.07 7.64 -3.81
C LYS A 37 -15.46 7.18 -3.41
N GLY A 38 -15.71 7.07 -2.11
CA GLY A 38 -17.01 6.73 -1.58
C GLY A 38 -17.26 7.40 -0.23
N THR A 39 -18.41 7.10 0.34
CA THR A 39 -18.82 7.59 1.65
C THR A 39 -19.29 6.43 2.50
N CYS A 40 -18.72 6.29 3.70
CA CYS A 40 -19.25 5.45 4.76
C CYS A 40 -20.38 6.22 5.47
N VAL A 41 -21.51 5.59 5.66
CA VAL A 41 -22.67 6.18 6.36
C VAL A 41 -23.06 5.30 7.54
N ASN A 42 -23.21 5.91 8.70
CA ASN A 42 -23.77 5.25 9.88
C ASN A 42 -25.30 5.43 9.88
N GLU A 43 -26.05 4.34 9.77
CA GLU A 43 -27.53 4.36 9.67
C GLU A 43 -28.21 4.86 10.95
N HIS A 44 -27.57 4.68 12.11
CA HIS A 44 -28.14 5.08 13.40
C HIS A 44 -27.94 6.56 13.70
N THR A 45 -26.80 7.12 13.32
CA THR A 45 -26.43 8.50 13.65
C THR A 45 -26.53 9.46 12.48
N GLY A 46 -26.59 8.95 11.24
CA GLY A 46 -26.46 9.75 10.04
C GLY A 46 -25.05 10.30 9.78
N ALA A 47 -24.07 9.96 10.63
CA ALA A 47 -22.69 10.40 10.44
C ALA A 47 -22.10 9.83 9.17
N THR A 48 -21.35 10.66 8.44
CA THR A 48 -20.70 10.29 7.19
C THR A 48 -19.18 10.47 7.28
N ARG A 49 -18.44 9.61 6.57
CA ARG A 49 -16.99 9.70 6.44
C ARG A 49 -16.58 9.38 5.00
N PRO A 50 -15.73 10.19 4.36
CA PRO A 50 -15.16 9.84 3.06
C PRO A 50 -14.24 8.62 3.19
N VAL A 51 -14.29 7.72 2.19
CA VAL A 51 -13.53 6.48 2.16
C VAL A 51 -13.02 6.20 0.75
N ALA A 52 -11.99 5.38 0.65
CA ALA A 52 -11.57 4.73 -0.59
C ALA A 52 -12.13 3.31 -0.61
N ILE A 53 -12.76 2.93 -1.72
CA ILE A 53 -13.38 1.60 -1.90
C ILE A 53 -12.73 0.94 -3.11
N LYS A 54 -11.99 -0.14 -2.85
CA LYS A 54 -11.36 -0.96 -3.89
C LYS A 54 -12.31 -2.06 -4.32
N PHE A 55 -12.82 -1.97 -5.51
CA PHE A 55 -13.61 -3.02 -6.17
C PHE A 55 -12.66 -4.06 -6.73
N MET A 56 -12.67 -5.23 -6.16
CA MET A 56 -11.82 -6.33 -6.63
C MET A 56 -12.36 -6.91 -7.93
N PHE A 57 -11.46 -7.32 -8.83
CA PHE A 57 -11.87 -7.98 -10.06
C PHE A 57 -12.48 -9.36 -9.78
N ASP A 58 -13.48 -9.74 -10.58
CA ASP A 58 -14.23 -10.98 -10.40
C ASP A 58 -13.44 -12.26 -10.70
N ASP A 59 -12.40 -12.15 -11.53
CA ASP A 59 -11.55 -13.26 -12.00
C ASP A 59 -10.33 -13.51 -11.13
N LEU A 60 -10.27 -12.88 -9.95
CA LEU A 60 -9.14 -13.07 -9.04
C LEU A 60 -9.13 -14.49 -8.44
N PRO A 61 -7.94 -15.10 -8.33
CA PRO A 61 -7.83 -16.41 -7.70
C PRO A 61 -8.11 -16.32 -6.19
N PRO A 62 -8.61 -17.42 -5.56
CA PRO A 62 -8.99 -17.43 -4.14
C PRO A 62 -7.90 -16.92 -3.18
N HIS A 63 -6.63 -17.19 -3.47
CA HIS A 63 -5.52 -16.72 -2.63
C HIS A 63 -5.34 -15.20 -2.68
N ALA A 64 -5.72 -14.52 -3.78
CA ALA A 64 -5.68 -13.06 -3.87
C ALA A 64 -6.80 -12.43 -3.04
N ILE A 65 -7.99 -13.04 -3.05
CA ILE A 65 -9.13 -12.62 -2.22
C ILE A 65 -8.80 -12.77 -0.73
N GLU A 66 -8.24 -13.92 -0.35
CA GLU A 66 -7.85 -14.18 1.04
C GLU A 66 -6.75 -13.22 1.52
N ARG A 67 -5.83 -12.82 0.62
CA ARG A 67 -4.81 -11.82 0.88
C ARG A 67 -5.42 -10.44 1.14
N ALA A 68 -6.38 -10.02 0.30
CA ALA A 68 -7.08 -8.75 0.48
C ALA A 68 -7.94 -8.73 1.76
N ARG A 69 -8.57 -9.86 2.11
CA ARG A 69 -9.29 -10.02 3.39
C ARG A 69 -8.36 -9.82 4.58
N ARG A 70 -7.17 -10.42 4.52
CA ARG A 70 -6.14 -10.32 5.56
C ARG A 70 -5.60 -8.89 5.68
N GLU A 71 -5.33 -8.22 4.56
CA GLU A 71 -4.96 -6.81 4.50
C GLU A 71 -6.00 -5.93 5.21
N ALA A 72 -7.26 -6.07 4.84
CA ALA A 72 -8.35 -5.31 5.43
C ALA A 72 -8.59 -5.61 6.93
N SER A 73 -8.06 -6.73 7.45
CA SER A 73 -8.12 -7.07 8.87
C SER A 73 -7.06 -6.36 9.72
N ILE A 74 -6.06 -5.74 9.09
CA ILE A 74 -5.00 -4.96 9.76
C ILE A 74 -5.57 -3.60 10.15
N GLN A 75 -6.41 -3.57 11.18
CA GLN A 75 -7.08 -2.35 11.65
C GLN A 75 -6.20 -1.62 12.67
N LEU A 76 -5.16 -0.96 12.18
CA LEU A 76 -4.25 -0.14 12.98
C LEU A 76 -4.55 1.35 12.75
N ARG A 77 -4.54 2.13 13.83
CA ARG A 77 -4.60 3.60 13.77
C ARG A 77 -3.21 4.15 14.06
N ASN A 78 -2.61 4.72 13.06
CA ASN A 78 -1.30 5.35 13.15
C ASN A 78 -1.21 6.45 12.09
N ASP A 79 -0.60 7.58 12.42
CA ASP A 79 -0.51 8.73 11.52
C ASP A 79 0.35 8.45 10.27
N ASN A 80 1.16 7.39 10.32
CA ASN A 80 2.05 6.99 9.24
C ASN A 80 1.65 5.69 8.53
N LEU A 81 0.44 5.17 8.81
CA LEU A 81 -0.17 4.05 8.11
C LEU A 81 -1.55 4.42 7.58
N VAL A 82 -1.92 3.89 6.42
CA VAL A 82 -3.31 3.98 5.96
C VAL A 82 -4.21 3.17 6.89
N GLU A 83 -5.34 3.78 7.32
CA GLU A 83 -6.33 3.10 8.15
C GLU A 83 -7.21 2.18 7.29
N MET A 84 -7.17 0.88 7.56
CA MET A 84 -8.07 -0.09 6.94
C MET A 84 -9.39 -0.12 7.71
N LEU A 85 -10.52 -0.03 7.01
CA LEU A 85 -11.86 0.12 7.60
C LEU A 85 -12.70 -1.14 7.48
N GLY A 86 -12.47 -1.97 6.46
CA GLY A 86 -13.22 -3.20 6.31
C GLY A 86 -13.01 -3.95 5.01
N PHE A 87 -13.57 -5.16 5.00
CA PHE A 87 -13.66 -6.04 3.86
C PHE A 87 -15.14 -6.40 3.64
N ILE A 88 -15.70 -6.03 2.50
CA ILE A 88 -17.12 -6.22 2.20
C ILE A 88 -17.25 -7.41 1.27
N GLU A 89 -18.20 -8.29 1.60
CA GLU A 89 -18.57 -9.44 0.79
C GLU A 89 -20.04 -9.32 0.42
N ILE A 90 -20.34 -9.31 -0.86
CA ILE A 90 -21.70 -9.19 -1.38
C ILE A 90 -22.00 -10.40 -2.26
N ALA A 91 -23.04 -11.13 -1.91
CA ALA A 91 -23.56 -12.23 -2.72
C ALA A 91 -24.63 -11.69 -3.69
N GLU A 92 -24.40 -11.85 -4.98
CA GLU A 92 -25.37 -11.55 -6.03
C GLU A 92 -25.88 -12.85 -6.63
N ARG A 93 -27.22 -12.99 -6.74
CA ARG A 93 -27.81 -14.12 -7.47
C ARG A 93 -27.88 -13.78 -8.94
N THR A 94 -27.25 -14.61 -9.75
CA THR A 94 -27.34 -14.49 -11.20
C THR A 94 -28.74 -14.89 -11.71
N GLN A 95 -29.07 -14.47 -12.91
CA GLN A 95 -30.34 -14.88 -13.57
C GLN A 95 -30.48 -16.41 -13.77
N TYR A 96 -29.38 -17.17 -13.66
CA TYR A 96 -29.36 -18.64 -13.75
C TYR A 96 -29.44 -19.32 -12.39
N GLY A 97 -29.54 -18.56 -11.29
CA GLY A 97 -29.66 -19.07 -9.92
C GLY A 97 -28.36 -19.32 -9.21
N ASP A 98 -27.22 -19.17 -9.88
CA ASP A 98 -25.90 -19.25 -9.24
C ASP A 98 -25.64 -18.03 -8.35
N VAL A 99 -24.78 -18.20 -7.34
CA VAL A 99 -24.35 -17.12 -6.47
C VAL A 99 -22.96 -16.65 -6.90
N LYS A 100 -22.85 -15.38 -7.26
CA LYS A 100 -21.57 -14.70 -7.52
C LYS A 100 -21.23 -13.85 -6.33
N MET A 101 -19.97 -13.95 -5.87
CA MET A 101 -19.45 -13.16 -4.76
C MET A 101 -18.64 -11.97 -5.29
N HIS A 102 -18.93 -10.78 -4.78
CA HIS A 102 -18.17 -9.57 -5.03
C HIS A 102 -17.45 -9.15 -3.74
N TYR A 103 -16.22 -8.71 -3.90
CA TYR A 103 -15.33 -8.37 -2.79
C TYR A 103 -14.86 -6.92 -2.92
N HIS A 104 -14.87 -6.20 -1.78
CA HIS A 104 -14.40 -4.83 -1.75
C HIS A 104 -13.55 -4.60 -0.49
N VAL A 105 -12.44 -3.89 -0.66
CA VAL A 105 -11.61 -3.43 0.46
C VAL A 105 -11.92 -1.95 0.70
N VAL A 106 -12.13 -1.58 1.95
CA VAL A 106 -12.39 -0.19 2.34
C VAL A 106 -11.28 0.33 3.23
N SER A 107 -10.77 1.49 2.90
CA SER A 107 -9.76 2.23 3.69
C SER A 107 -10.13 3.69 3.85
N GLU A 108 -9.40 4.42 4.67
CA GLU A 108 -9.50 5.88 4.67
C GLU A 108 -9.19 6.43 3.28
N LEU A 109 -9.87 7.50 2.90
CA LEU A 109 -9.57 8.23 1.67
C LEU A 109 -8.41 9.18 1.93
N LEU A 110 -7.29 8.93 1.26
CA LEU A 110 -6.13 9.82 1.27
C LEU A 110 -6.12 10.69 0.01
N THR A 111 -5.86 11.97 0.19
CA THR A 111 -5.58 12.92 -0.88
C THR A 111 -4.17 13.44 -0.73
N GLY A 112 -3.44 13.54 -1.82
CA GLY A 112 -2.04 13.93 -1.77
C GLY A 112 -1.27 13.44 -2.99
N VAL A 113 0.04 13.33 -2.85
CA VAL A 113 0.99 12.91 -3.90
C VAL A 113 1.84 11.75 -3.40
N SER A 114 2.17 10.80 -4.26
CA SER A 114 3.08 9.72 -3.89
C SER A 114 4.52 10.26 -3.70
N LEU A 115 5.32 9.60 -2.87
CA LEU A 115 6.74 9.93 -2.75
C LEU A 115 7.46 9.76 -4.09
N SER A 116 7.05 8.77 -4.91
CA SER A 116 7.59 8.59 -6.26
C SER A 116 7.34 9.80 -7.15
N ASP A 117 6.09 10.30 -7.18
CA ASP A 117 5.73 11.49 -7.94
C ASP A 117 6.42 12.76 -7.42
N LEU A 118 6.56 12.88 -6.08
CA LEU A 118 7.29 13.99 -5.47
C LEU A 118 8.75 14.01 -5.91
N MET A 119 9.43 12.86 -5.92
CA MET A 119 10.82 12.74 -6.38
C MET A 119 10.97 13.05 -7.88
N GLU A 120 9.89 12.93 -8.66
CA GLU A 120 9.81 13.40 -10.05
C GLU A 120 9.47 14.90 -10.17
N GLY A 121 9.30 15.62 -9.05
CA GLY A 121 9.01 17.05 -9.00
C GLY A 121 7.53 17.42 -8.97
N LYS A 122 6.63 16.45 -8.78
CA LYS A 122 5.18 16.71 -8.69
C LYS A 122 4.78 17.02 -7.25
N THR A 123 4.00 18.09 -7.06
CA THR A 123 3.50 18.51 -5.73
C THR A 123 1.99 18.76 -5.72
N THR A 124 1.31 18.39 -6.79
CA THR A 124 -0.15 18.46 -6.89
C THR A 124 -0.75 17.07 -6.77
N ASP A 125 -1.92 17.01 -6.15
CA ASP A 125 -2.70 15.77 -6.14
C ASP A 125 -3.30 15.48 -7.53
N ARG A 126 -4.04 14.39 -7.64
CA ARG A 126 -4.66 13.96 -8.90
C ARG A 126 -5.71 14.95 -9.44
N ASP A 127 -6.32 15.74 -8.55
CA ASP A 127 -7.34 16.74 -8.92
C ASP A 127 -6.68 18.09 -9.28
N GLY A 128 -5.33 18.14 -9.32
CA GLY A 128 -4.54 19.33 -9.64
C GLY A 128 -4.40 20.31 -8.48
N VAL A 129 -4.79 19.92 -7.27
CA VAL A 129 -4.68 20.77 -6.08
C VAL A 129 -3.28 20.66 -5.50
N GLY A 130 -2.65 21.79 -5.21
CA GLY A 130 -1.32 21.83 -4.58
C GLY A 130 -1.33 21.20 -3.20
N VAL A 131 -0.27 20.46 -2.86
CA VAL A 131 -0.05 19.82 -1.55
C VAL A 131 1.07 20.60 -0.84
N PRO A 132 0.75 21.53 0.09
CA PRO A 132 1.75 22.42 0.69
C PRO A 132 2.89 21.69 1.39
N PHE A 133 2.59 20.56 2.02
CA PHE A 133 3.62 19.73 2.65
C PHE A 133 4.54 19.06 1.62
N ALA A 134 4.01 18.63 0.48
CA ALA A 134 4.81 18.09 -0.62
C ALA A 134 5.71 19.16 -1.26
N GLU A 135 5.22 20.42 -1.39
CA GLU A 135 6.05 21.51 -1.88
C GLU A 135 7.26 21.77 -0.97
N LYS A 136 7.03 21.77 0.36
CA LYS A 136 8.11 21.87 1.33
C LYS A 136 9.10 20.71 1.22
N LEU A 137 8.60 19.47 1.18
CA LEU A 137 9.43 18.27 1.07
C LEU A 137 10.23 18.24 -0.24
N LEU A 138 9.66 18.73 -1.35
CA LEU A 138 10.39 18.83 -2.61
C LEU A 138 11.54 19.84 -2.51
N ALA A 139 11.32 20.97 -1.84
CA ALA A 139 12.39 21.93 -1.59
C ALA A 139 13.51 21.34 -0.72
N ASP A 140 13.13 20.57 0.32
CA ASP A 140 14.11 19.85 1.14
C ASP A 140 14.87 18.80 0.30
N TYR A 141 14.18 18.03 -0.54
CA TYR A 141 14.80 17.05 -1.44
C TYR A 141 15.86 17.67 -2.37
N GLN A 142 15.59 18.88 -2.86
CA GLN A 142 16.46 19.58 -3.79
C GLN A 142 17.66 20.28 -3.10
N ASN A 143 17.51 20.70 -1.84
CA ASN A 143 18.47 21.59 -1.17
C ASN A 143 19.13 20.97 0.08
N ASP A 144 18.46 20.00 0.73
CA ASP A 144 18.91 19.32 1.96
C ASP A 144 18.40 17.88 1.97
N SER A 145 19.03 17.04 1.16
CA SER A 145 18.63 15.64 1.00
C SER A 145 18.72 14.83 2.30
N GLU A 146 19.59 15.23 3.24
CA GLU A 146 19.70 14.58 4.55
C GLU A 146 18.47 14.87 5.40
N HIS A 147 18.04 16.13 5.46
CA HIS A 147 16.81 16.51 6.18
C HIS A 147 15.57 15.84 5.57
N PHE A 148 15.46 15.85 4.24
CA PHE A 148 14.42 15.15 3.51
C PHE A 148 14.39 13.65 3.85
N ALA A 149 15.52 12.96 3.70
CA ALA A 149 15.65 11.54 3.97
C ALA A 149 15.27 11.20 5.42
N ARG A 150 15.75 12.00 6.38
CA ARG A 150 15.40 11.85 7.79
C ARG A 150 13.89 11.98 8.01
N THR A 151 13.27 13.00 7.44
CA THR A 151 11.82 13.25 7.57
C THR A 151 11.01 12.08 7.02
N VAL A 152 11.31 11.63 5.81
CA VAL A 152 10.58 10.49 5.19
C VAL A 152 10.79 9.21 5.99
N VAL A 153 12.05 8.83 6.24
CA VAL A 153 12.38 7.55 6.86
C VAL A 153 11.84 7.45 8.28
N MET A 154 11.94 8.51 9.09
CA MET A 154 11.43 8.48 10.48
C MET A 154 9.91 8.30 10.53
N ASN A 155 9.17 8.94 9.64
CA ASN A 155 7.73 8.78 9.56
C ASN A 155 7.35 7.33 9.14
N ILE A 156 8.00 6.78 8.11
CA ILE A 156 7.71 5.41 7.68
C ILE A 156 8.12 4.38 8.72
N LEU A 157 9.27 4.56 9.39
CA LEU A 157 9.66 3.69 10.50
C LEU A 157 8.64 3.70 11.65
N SER A 158 8.05 4.85 11.96
CA SER A 158 6.96 4.94 12.96
C SER A 158 5.76 4.07 12.57
N GLY A 159 5.34 4.13 11.31
CA GLY A 159 4.28 3.26 10.78
C GLY A 159 4.67 1.78 10.82
N LEU A 160 5.89 1.45 10.38
CA LEU A 160 6.40 0.08 10.40
C LEU A 160 6.49 -0.50 11.82
N MET A 161 6.89 0.28 12.81
CA MET A 161 6.90 -0.16 14.20
C MET A 161 5.51 -0.61 14.64
N ALA A 162 4.46 0.19 14.37
CA ALA A 162 3.09 -0.18 14.71
C ALA A 162 2.65 -1.47 13.98
N LEU A 163 3.03 -1.63 12.72
CA LEU A 163 2.74 -2.83 11.92
C LEU A 163 3.47 -4.06 12.48
N HIS A 164 4.76 -3.91 12.80
CA HIS A 164 5.60 -4.99 13.34
C HIS A 164 5.16 -5.42 14.75
N ASP A 165 4.78 -4.47 15.61
CA ASP A 165 4.26 -4.74 16.95
C ASP A 165 2.92 -5.50 16.89
N ALA A 166 2.12 -5.26 15.85
CA ALA A 166 0.91 -6.02 15.58
C ALA A 166 1.17 -7.42 14.96
N GLY A 167 2.43 -7.78 14.74
CA GLY A 167 2.82 -9.09 14.22
C GLY A 167 2.82 -9.23 12.69
N TYR A 168 2.85 -8.11 11.95
CA TYR A 168 2.87 -8.11 10.49
C TYR A 168 4.18 -7.55 9.93
N ILE A 169 4.52 -7.94 8.71
CA ILE A 169 5.57 -7.35 7.88
C ILE A 169 4.96 -6.87 6.56
N HIS A 170 5.45 -5.76 6.01
CA HIS A 170 4.88 -5.12 4.82
C HIS A 170 5.30 -5.77 3.51
N ARG A 171 6.60 -5.98 3.30
CA ARG A 171 7.28 -6.62 2.15
C ARG A 171 7.24 -5.88 0.82
N ASP A 172 6.62 -4.70 0.75
CA ASP A 172 6.53 -3.90 -0.48
C ASP A 172 6.73 -2.41 -0.20
N ILE A 173 7.81 -2.08 0.48
CA ILE A 173 8.18 -0.70 0.79
C ILE A 173 8.92 -0.12 -0.40
N ASP A 174 8.33 0.88 -1.03
CA ASP A 174 8.89 1.66 -2.12
C ASP A 174 8.20 3.04 -2.20
N PRO A 175 8.77 4.03 -2.92
CA PRO A 175 8.20 5.38 -2.99
C PRO A 175 6.76 5.47 -3.54
N SER A 176 6.30 4.52 -4.35
CA SER A 176 4.91 4.54 -4.86
C SER A 176 3.88 4.10 -3.82
N ASN A 177 4.33 3.37 -2.78
CA ASN A 177 3.52 2.95 -1.65
C ASN A 177 3.61 3.89 -0.44
N ILE A 178 4.15 5.09 -0.64
CA ILE A 178 4.25 6.14 0.37
C ILE A 178 3.53 7.37 -0.15
N MET A 179 2.57 7.89 0.62
CA MET A 179 1.79 9.06 0.26
C MET A 179 2.09 10.23 1.18
N ILE A 180 2.33 11.40 0.60
CA ILE A 180 2.39 12.69 1.26
C ILE A 180 1.01 13.32 1.16
N THR A 181 0.32 13.47 2.28
CA THR A 181 -1.09 13.83 2.32
C THR A 181 -1.31 15.33 2.40
N GLN A 182 -2.52 15.78 2.01
CA GLN A 182 -2.93 17.17 2.11
C GLN A 182 -2.95 17.71 3.54
N ASP A 183 -3.21 16.84 4.52
CA ASP A 183 -3.21 17.18 5.94
C ASP A 183 -1.83 17.09 6.61
N GLY A 184 -0.77 16.88 5.84
CA GLY A 184 0.63 17.00 6.29
C GLY A 184 1.22 15.73 6.89
N HIS A 185 0.71 14.56 6.56
CA HIS A 185 1.27 13.27 6.98
C HIS A 185 2.06 12.58 5.86
N ILE A 186 2.95 11.70 6.25
CA ILE A 186 3.62 10.73 5.36
C ILE A 186 3.11 9.36 5.76
N LYS A 187 2.33 8.72 4.90
CA LYS A 187 1.68 7.44 5.19
C LYS A 187 2.15 6.34 4.27
N LEU A 188 2.46 5.20 4.86
CA LEU A 188 2.64 3.95 4.13
C LEU A 188 1.28 3.38 3.76
N ILE A 189 1.10 3.08 2.49
CA ILE A 189 -0.14 2.56 1.92
C ILE A 189 0.08 1.18 1.30
N ASP A 190 -0.99 0.48 0.99
CA ASP A 190 -1.00 -0.81 0.28
C ASP A 190 -0.31 -1.96 1.05
N PHE A 191 -1.08 -2.61 1.93
CA PHE A 191 -0.65 -3.84 2.63
C PHE A 191 -0.87 -5.12 1.82
N GLY A 192 -1.12 -5.03 0.51
CA GLY A 192 -1.55 -6.15 -0.35
C GLY A 192 -0.63 -7.36 -0.37
N ILE A 193 0.59 -7.23 0.13
CA ILE A 193 1.51 -8.36 0.32
C ILE A 193 1.94 -8.56 1.77
N ALA A 194 1.32 -7.84 2.73
CA ALA A 194 1.62 -7.98 4.14
C ALA A 194 1.47 -9.44 4.62
N LYS A 195 2.35 -9.86 5.49
CA LYS A 195 2.40 -11.20 6.05
C LYS A 195 2.32 -11.16 7.57
N GLN A 196 1.47 -12.00 8.13
CA GLN A 196 1.46 -12.22 9.58
C GLN A 196 2.65 -13.13 9.97
N MET A 197 3.51 -12.67 10.87
CA MET A 197 4.77 -13.34 11.22
C MET A 197 4.57 -14.74 11.83
N ASN A 198 3.47 -14.98 12.54
CA ASN A 198 3.23 -16.22 13.27
C ASN A 198 2.44 -17.28 12.48
N THR A 199 2.02 -17.00 11.24
CA THR A 199 1.28 -17.94 10.41
C THR A 199 2.09 -18.34 9.18
N LEU A 200 2.77 -19.49 9.28
CA LEU A 200 3.31 -20.20 8.13
C LEU A 200 2.14 -20.92 7.44
N THR A 201 1.41 -20.22 6.58
CA THR A 201 0.38 -20.87 5.76
C THR A 201 0.99 -21.37 4.46
N THR A 202 0.50 -22.51 3.96
CA THR A 202 0.85 -23.06 2.65
C THR A 202 0.56 -22.08 1.51
N ASN A 203 -0.30 -21.07 1.74
CA ASN A 203 -0.65 -20.01 0.80
C ASN A 203 0.42 -18.92 0.66
N ASP A 204 1.33 -18.76 1.62
CA ASP A 204 2.47 -17.86 1.48
C ASP A 204 3.46 -18.31 0.38
N LYS A 205 3.40 -19.57 -0.03
CA LYS A 205 4.10 -20.10 -1.22
C LYS A 205 3.59 -19.47 -2.53
N GLY A 206 2.39 -18.91 -2.55
CA GLY A 206 1.81 -18.28 -3.74
C GLY A 206 2.44 -16.94 -4.12
N LEU A 207 3.14 -16.25 -3.20
CA LEU A 207 3.89 -15.02 -3.49
C LEU A 207 5.22 -15.30 -4.20
N THR A 208 5.69 -16.54 -4.13
CA THR A 208 6.92 -17.03 -4.74
C THR A 208 6.67 -18.34 -5.48
N VAL A 209 5.66 -18.38 -6.35
CA VAL A 209 5.51 -19.49 -7.28
C VAL A 209 6.70 -19.50 -8.22
N ALA A 210 7.59 -20.46 -8.04
CA ALA A 210 8.67 -20.78 -8.96
C ALA A 210 9.55 -19.60 -9.39
N GLY A 211 10.09 -18.84 -8.42
CA GLY A 211 11.08 -17.79 -8.74
C GLY A 211 10.51 -16.47 -9.25
N LYS A 212 9.21 -16.22 -9.11
CA LYS A 212 8.61 -14.92 -9.44
C LYS A 212 8.40 -14.07 -8.19
N PHE A 213 9.38 -13.24 -7.88
CA PHE A 213 9.18 -12.12 -6.97
C PHE A 213 8.20 -11.10 -7.59
N LEU A 214 7.16 -10.69 -6.85
CA LEU A 214 6.08 -9.81 -7.35
C LEU A 214 6.31 -8.32 -7.08
N GLY A 215 7.21 -7.95 -6.16
CA GLY A 215 7.50 -6.56 -5.83
C GLY A 215 8.45 -5.87 -6.81
N LYS A 216 8.85 -4.65 -6.48
CA LYS A 216 9.89 -3.89 -7.18
C LYS A 216 11.27 -4.47 -6.84
N PRO A 217 12.05 -4.92 -7.83
CA PRO A 217 13.34 -5.58 -7.60
C PRO A 217 14.35 -4.67 -6.90
N GLU A 218 14.25 -3.36 -7.10
CA GLU A 218 15.15 -2.34 -6.55
C GLU A 218 15.17 -2.34 -5.01
N TYR A 219 14.04 -2.69 -4.37
CA TYR A 219 13.86 -2.68 -2.91
C TYR A 219 13.80 -4.06 -2.28
N ALA A 220 13.93 -5.11 -3.09
CA ALA A 220 13.73 -6.48 -2.65
C ALA A 220 14.87 -6.97 -1.74
N ALA A 221 14.53 -7.35 -0.50
CA ALA A 221 15.47 -8.02 0.38
C ALA A 221 15.90 -9.39 -0.19
N PRO A 222 17.14 -9.85 0.07
CA PRO A 222 17.67 -11.10 -0.45
C PRO A 222 16.74 -12.30 -0.24
N GLU A 223 16.13 -12.43 0.92
CA GLU A 223 15.19 -13.51 1.24
C GLU A 223 13.90 -13.46 0.40
N LEU A 224 13.46 -12.25 -0.02
CA LEU A 224 12.35 -12.11 -0.96
C LEU A 224 12.75 -12.56 -2.37
N VAL A 225 13.94 -12.17 -2.82
CA VAL A 225 14.49 -12.57 -4.13
C VAL A 225 14.63 -14.10 -4.21
N LEU A 226 15.09 -14.72 -3.15
CA LEU A 226 15.27 -16.18 -3.05
C LEU A 226 13.96 -16.94 -2.81
N GLY A 227 12.87 -16.24 -2.49
CA GLY A 227 11.62 -16.89 -2.11
C GLY A 227 11.69 -17.63 -0.77
N ASP A 228 12.63 -17.23 0.09
CA ASP A 228 12.84 -17.85 1.40
C ASP A 228 11.82 -17.33 2.42
N ILE A 229 10.64 -17.95 2.42
CA ILE A 229 9.52 -17.56 3.27
C ILE A 229 9.87 -17.65 4.76
N ARG A 230 10.78 -18.55 5.16
CA ARG A 230 11.10 -18.81 6.57
C ARG A 230 11.91 -17.67 7.20
N HIS A 231 12.72 -17.00 6.40
CA HIS A 231 13.58 -15.91 6.86
C HIS A 231 12.95 -14.52 6.66
N GLN A 232 11.74 -14.44 6.06
CA GLN A 232 11.01 -13.18 5.97
C GLN A 232 10.47 -12.75 7.34
N ASN A 233 10.98 -11.65 7.84
CA ASN A 233 10.63 -11.08 9.13
C ASN A 233 10.76 -9.53 9.06
N GLN A 234 10.77 -8.85 10.19
CA GLN A 234 10.90 -7.38 10.27
C GLN A 234 12.13 -6.85 9.54
N THR A 235 13.24 -7.60 9.51
CA THR A 235 14.46 -7.16 8.81
C THR A 235 14.29 -7.09 7.29
N THR A 236 13.31 -7.80 6.73
CA THR A 236 12.92 -7.71 5.33
C THR A 236 12.47 -6.28 4.97
N ASP A 237 11.64 -5.68 5.83
CA ASP A 237 11.18 -4.28 5.66
C ASP A 237 12.33 -3.30 5.94
N ILE A 238 13.17 -3.57 6.93
CA ILE A 238 14.32 -2.72 7.25
C ILE A 238 15.33 -2.68 6.10
N TYR A 239 15.51 -3.78 5.37
CA TYR A 239 16.32 -3.78 4.15
C TYR A 239 15.76 -2.81 3.11
N ALA A 240 14.47 -2.89 2.80
CA ALA A 240 13.81 -1.99 1.85
C ALA A 240 13.90 -0.52 2.31
N MET A 241 13.78 -0.26 3.63
CA MET A 241 14.00 1.06 4.21
C MET A 241 15.43 1.57 4.01
N GLY A 242 16.43 0.70 4.05
CA GLY A 242 17.82 1.04 3.74
C GLY A 242 18.01 1.47 2.29
N ILE A 243 17.36 0.77 1.35
CA ILE A 243 17.35 1.17 -0.07
C ILE A 243 16.63 2.50 -0.28
N LEU A 244 15.48 2.69 0.38
CA LEU A 244 14.73 3.95 0.33
C LEU A 244 15.56 5.12 0.89
N LEU A 245 16.23 4.93 2.03
CA LEU A 245 17.13 5.93 2.61
C LEU A 245 18.25 6.32 1.64
N TYR A 246 18.89 5.33 1.02
CA TYR A 246 19.91 5.56 -0.01
C TYR A 246 19.34 6.42 -1.15
N GLN A 247 18.17 6.05 -1.69
CA GLN A 247 17.55 6.79 -2.77
C GLN A 247 17.16 8.22 -2.38
N CYS A 248 16.67 8.44 -1.16
CA CYS A 248 16.35 9.77 -0.67
C CYS A 248 17.57 10.70 -0.58
N ILE A 249 18.77 10.16 -0.30
CA ILE A 249 20.00 10.92 -0.18
C ILE A 249 20.65 11.12 -1.56
N VAL A 250 20.74 10.05 -2.37
CA VAL A 250 21.55 10.02 -3.60
C VAL A 250 20.73 10.40 -4.84
N GLY A 251 19.38 10.26 -4.77
CA GLY A 251 18.46 10.56 -5.86
C GLY A 251 18.11 9.37 -6.75
N HIS A 252 18.80 8.24 -6.64
CA HIS A 252 18.53 7.01 -7.38
C HIS A 252 18.77 5.78 -6.52
N THR A 253 18.28 4.62 -6.94
CA THR A 253 18.50 3.36 -6.22
C THR A 253 19.95 2.87 -6.38
N PRO A 254 20.49 2.09 -5.42
CA PRO A 254 21.89 1.63 -5.48
C PRO A 254 22.15 0.62 -6.59
N PHE A 255 21.12 -0.06 -7.07
CA PHE A 255 21.18 -1.09 -8.11
C PHE A 255 20.25 -0.73 -9.24
N GLU A 256 20.77 -0.70 -10.46
CA GLU A 256 20.05 -0.29 -11.66
C GLU A 256 20.31 -1.29 -12.80
N GLY A 257 19.41 -1.30 -13.78
CA GLY A 257 19.49 -2.16 -14.94
C GLY A 257 18.23 -3.02 -15.17
N PRO A 258 18.29 -4.02 -16.01
CA PRO A 258 17.21 -4.98 -16.21
C PRO A 258 16.86 -5.74 -14.93
N ARG A 259 15.59 -6.10 -14.76
CA ARG A 259 15.06 -6.76 -13.54
C ARG A 259 15.94 -7.91 -13.03
N HIS A 260 16.44 -8.77 -13.91
CA HIS A 260 17.24 -9.93 -13.50
C HIS A 260 18.62 -9.53 -12.95
N GLU A 261 19.22 -8.46 -13.50
CA GLU A 261 20.51 -7.95 -13.03
C GLU A 261 20.36 -7.28 -11.65
N ILE A 262 19.28 -6.49 -11.44
CA ILE A 262 18.98 -5.89 -10.14
C ILE A 262 18.81 -6.99 -9.09
N LEU A 263 18.02 -8.04 -9.38
CA LEU A 263 17.84 -9.15 -8.44
C LEU A 263 19.16 -9.89 -8.13
N GLU A 264 20.04 -10.03 -9.10
CA GLU A 264 21.37 -10.59 -8.87
C GLU A 264 22.25 -9.68 -8.02
N GLN A 265 22.21 -8.37 -8.26
CA GLN A 265 22.95 -7.38 -7.47
C GLN A 265 22.48 -7.35 -6.01
N GLN A 266 21.17 -7.46 -5.76
CA GLN A 266 20.59 -7.58 -4.41
C GLN A 266 21.18 -8.76 -3.62
N LEU A 267 21.57 -9.83 -4.30
CA LEU A 267 22.11 -11.04 -3.67
C LEU A 267 23.64 -10.99 -3.46
N LYS A 268 24.36 -10.30 -4.35
CA LYS A 268 25.81 -10.48 -4.48
C LYS A 268 26.62 -9.20 -4.30
N THR A 269 26.00 -8.04 -4.48
CA THR A 269 26.73 -6.78 -4.55
C THR A 269 26.61 -6.00 -3.24
N LYS A 270 27.70 -5.45 -2.75
CA LYS A 270 27.68 -4.52 -1.61
C LYS A 270 27.10 -3.18 -2.02
N LEU A 271 26.39 -2.53 -1.12
CA LEU A 271 25.90 -1.17 -1.33
C LEU A 271 27.06 -0.20 -1.67
N PRO A 272 26.90 0.64 -2.71
CA PRO A 272 27.92 1.63 -3.11
C PRO A 272 27.90 2.86 -2.18
N LEU A 273 28.28 2.68 -0.93
CA LEU A 273 28.21 3.70 0.12
C LEU A 273 29.07 4.94 -0.14
N SER A 274 30.03 4.88 -1.06
CA SER A 274 30.83 6.06 -1.45
C SER A 274 29.97 7.18 -2.04
N ALA A 275 28.83 6.87 -2.63
CA ALA A 275 27.90 7.86 -3.16
C ALA A 275 27.14 8.64 -2.07
N VAL A 276 27.07 8.10 -0.84
CA VAL A 276 26.40 8.75 0.30
C VAL A 276 27.30 9.80 0.97
N HIS A 277 28.63 9.73 0.74
CA HIS A 277 29.63 10.60 1.41
C HIS A 277 30.04 11.80 0.56
N ASN A 278 29.49 11.98 -0.62
CA ASN A 278 29.72 13.09 -1.53
C ASN A 278 28.61 14.10 -1.52
#